data_69fd9087e2cc5326a3aa19a6b105c615
#
_entry.id   69fd9087e2cc5326a3aa19a6b105c615
#
_cell.length_a   1.000
_cell.length_b   1.000
_cell.length_c   1.000
_cell.angle_alpha   90.00
_cell.angle_beta   90.00
_cell.angle_gamma   90.00
#
_symmetry.space_group_name_H-M   'P 1'
#
loop_
_entity.id
_entity.type
_entity.pdbx_description
1 polymer ?
#
loop_
_entity_poly.entity_id
_entity_poly.type
_entity_poly.pdbx_seq_one_letter_code
_entity_poly.pdbx_strand_id
1 'polypeptide(L)'
;KAVKPQVMGIPIAEFQARIVREKRERKREKVRNFIEWFNKIIMDAELYEYRYPVKGAYIWRPYGLQIRRRVENIIRQLHDETGHGEVLFPVFIPLEYFSKESEHIRGFEEEVFWVSKGGKDPERLILRPTSETAMMPMFKLWIKDHTDLPLKVYQITSVFRAETKSTHPMIRLREISMFKEAHTAHVDKDDAEKTVKEAMEIYKKIYDYLSIPYLISRRPEWDKFAGAVYTIAFDTLMP
;
A
#
# COMPACT_ATOMS: atom_id res chain seq x y z
N LYS A 1 0.46 -48.40 35.83
CA LYS A 1 0.07 -47.54 34.66
C LYS A 1 0.20 -46.09 35.10
N ALA A 2 1.05 -45.30 34.40
CA ALA A 2 1.21 -43.88 34.73
C ALA A 2 -0.11 -43.14 34.43
N VAL A 3 -0.61 -42.43 35.46
CA VAL A 3 -1.79 -41.57 35.30
C VAL A 3 -1.39 -40.35 34.46
N LYS A 4 -2.02 -40.20 33.31
CA LYS A 4 -1.79 -39.01 32.47
C LYS A 4 -2.33 -37.77 33.19
N PRO A 5 -1.57 -36.66 33.22
CA PRO A 5 -2.05 -35.43 33.86
C PRO A 5 -3.35 -34.93 33.21
N GLN A 6 -4.32 -34.53 34.03
CA GLN A 6 -5.63 -34.03 33.57
C GLN A 6 -5.95 -32.69 34.23
N VAL A 7 -6.69 -31.83 33.53
CA VAL A 7 -7.30 -30.59 34.03
C VAL A 7 -8.82 -30.71 33.85
N MET A 8 -9.56 -30.59 34.94
CA MET A 8 -11.03 -30.78 34.97
C MET A 8 -11.51 -32.11 34.35
N GLY A 9 -10.74 -33.22 34.54
CA GLY A 9 -11.05 -34.52 33.95
C GLY A 9 -10.68 -34.67 32.47
N ILE A 10 -10.09 -33.67 31.84
CA ILE A 10 -9.69 -33.67 30.43
C ILE A 10 -8.16 -33.78 30.34
N PRO A 11 -7.61 -34.61 29.42
CA PRO A 11 -6.17 -34.65 29.20
C PRO A 11 -5.60 -33.26 28.88
N ILE A 12 -4.44 -32.90 29.44
CA ILE A 12 -3.85 -31.57 29.30
C ILE A 12 -3.72 -31.16 27.83
N ALA A 13 -3.30 -32.08 26.94
CA ALA A 13 -3.17 -31.80 25.52
C ALA A 13 -4.51 -31.40 24.86
N GLU A 14 -5.60 -32.08 25.25
CA GLU A 14 -6.94 -31.78 24.75
C GLU A 14 -7.47 -30.45 25.30
N PHE A 15 -7.21 -30.16 26.58
CA PHE A 15 -7.55 -28.90 27.22
C PHE A 15 -6.81 -27.73 26.54
N GLN A 16 -5.52 -27.86 26.24
CA GLN A 16 -4.73 -26.86 25.53
C GLN A 16 -5.25 -26.66 24.11
N ALA A 17 -5.56 -27.73 23.38
CA ALA A 17 -6.13 -27.65 22.04
C ALA A 17 -7.48 -26.92 22.03
N ARG A 18 -8.34 -27.16 23.04
CA ARG A 18 -9.61 -26.46 23.21
C ARG A 18 -9.43 -24.96 23.43
N ILE A 19 -8.50 -24.56 24.33
CA ILE A 19 -8.20 -23.12 24.55
C ILE A 19 -7.72 -22.44 23.27
N VAL A 20 -6.83 -23.08 22.50
CA VAL A 20 -6.34 -22.55 21.25
C VAL A 20 -7.47 -22.39 20.22
N ARG A 21 -8.39 -23.36 20.14
CA ARG A 21 -9.55 -23.31 19.24
C ARG A 21 -10.50 -22.18 19.63
N GLU A 22 -10.86 -22.05 20.91
CA GLU A 22 -11.73 -20.98 21.42
C GLU A 22 -11.12 -19.58 21.17
N LYS A 23 -9.81 -19.41 21.39
CA LYS A 23 -9.12 -18.15 21.09
C LYS A 23 -9.18 -17.81 19.58
N ARG A 24 -9.01 -18.82 18.70
CA ARG A 24 -9.13 -18.65 17.25
C ARG A 24 -10.54 -18.29 16.82
N GLU A 25 -11.55 -18.93 17.40
CA GLU A 25 -12.96 -18.65 17.12
C GLU A 25 -13.34 -17.23 17.54
N ARG A 26 -12.99 -16.80 18.76
CA ARG A 26 -13.20 -15.41 19.24
C ARG A 26 -12.49 -14.39 18.36
N LYS A 27 -11.27 -14.67 17.90
CA LYS A 27 -10.55 -13.79 16.97
C LYS A 27 -11.27 -13.67 15.63
N ARG A 28 -11.74 -14.80 15.07
CA ARG A 28 -12.51 -14.82 13.82
C ARG A 28 -13.83 -14.05 13.95
N GLU A 29 -14.52 -14.19 15.07
CA GLU A 29 -15.75 -13.48 15.36
C GLU A 29 -15.51 -11.96 15.44
N LYS A 30 -14.48 -11.51 16.16
CA LYS A 30 -14.12 -10.09 16.22
C LYS A 30 -13.84 -9.52 14.84
N VAL A 31 -13.06 -10.20 14.02
CA VAL A 31 -12.75 -9.76 12.65
C VAL A 31 -14.01 -9.70 11.80
N ARG A 32 -14.88 -10.70 11.88
CA ARG A 32 -16.16 -10.71 11.16
C ARG A 32 -17.04 -9.55 11.58
N ASN A 33 -17.21 -9.32 12.88
CA ASN A 33 -18.03 -8.24 13.42
C ASN A 33 -17.48 -6.87 13.01
N PHE A 34 -16.14 -6.69 12.98
CA PHE A 34 -15.52 -5.48 12.47
C PHE A 34 -15.83 -5.26 10.99
N ILE A 35 -15.68 -6.27 10.14
CA ILE A 35 -15.95 -6.15 8.70
C ILE A 35 -17.41 -5.83 8.43
N GLU A 36 -18.34 -6.49 9.13
CA GLU A 36 -19.79 -6.22 9.02
C GLU A 36 -20.12 -4.78 9.44
N TRP A 37 -19.60 -4.34 10.58
CA TRP A 37 -19.74 -2.96 11.05
C TRP A 37 -19.14 -1.96 10.07
N PHE A 38 -17.93 -2.21 9.59
CA PHE A 38 -17.21 -1.35 8.65
C PHE A 38 -17.99 -1.19 7.34
N ASN A 39 -18.41 -2.31 6.74
CA ASN A 39 -19.19 -2.30 5.51
C ASN A 39 -20.52 -1.54 5.69
N LYS A 40 -21.18 -1.76 6.82
CA LYS A 40 -22.42 -1.05 7.13
C LYS A 40 -22.21 0.46 7.23
N ILE A 41 -21.19 0.90 7.97
CA ILE A 41 -20.96 2.33 8.21
C ILE A 41 -20.57 3.09 6.93
N ILE A 42 -19.73 2.50 6.07
CA ILE A 42 -19.34 3.15 4.80
C ILE A 42 -20.52 3.29 3.83
N MET A 43 -21.50 2.39 3.90
CA MET A 43 -22.73 2.47 3.10
C MET A 43 -23.74 3.43 3.70
N ASP A 44 -24.03 3.32 5.01
CA ASP A 44 -25.02 4.17 5.71
C ASP A 44 -24.61 5.65 5.69
N ALA A 45 -23.31 5.92 5.83
CA ALA A 45 -22.77 7.28 5.73
C ALA A 45 -22.53 7.74 4.28
N GLU A 46 -22.91 6.94 3.30
CA GLU A 46 -22.76 7.25 1.87
C GLU A 46 -21.33 7.63 1.45
N LEU A 47 -20.34 6.97 2.05
CA LEU A 47 -18.93 7.26 1.77
C LEU A 47 -18.44 6.59 0.48
N TYR A 48 -18.91 5.33 0.27
CA TYR A 48 -18.32 4.45 -0.71
C TYR A 48 -19.36 3.45 -1.25
N GLU A 49 -19.41 3.27 -2.57
CA GLU A 49 -20.32 2.31 -3.19
C GLU A 49 -19.51 1.10 -3.69
N TYR A 50 -19.68 -0.04 -3.04
CA TYR A 50 -18.95 -1.27 -3.35
C TYR A 50 -19.75 -2.32 -4.13
N ARG A 51 -21.00 -2.02 -4.50
CA ARG A 51 -21.84 -2.90 -5.35
C ARG A 51 -21.54 -2.73 -6.83
N TYR A 52 -20.59 -1.85 -7.20
CA TYR A 52 -20.13 -1.72 -8.57
C TYR A 52 -19.62 -3.06 -9.10
N PRO A 53 -20.03 -3.52 -10.31
CA PRO A 53 -19.84 -4.90 -10.75
C PRO A 53 -18.41 -5.24 -11.21
N VAL A 54 -17.41 -4.50 -10.73
CA VAL A 54 -15.99 -4.79 -10.95
C VAL A 54 -15.33 -5.07 -9.60
N LYS A 55 -14.93 -6.31 -9.39
CA LYS A 55 -14.33 -6.75 -8.13
C LYS A 55 -13.10 -5.92 -7.77
N GLY A 56 -13.14 -5.26 -6.62
CA GLY A 56 -12.01 -4.47 -6.10
C GLY A 56 -11.84 -3.09 -6.74
N ALA A 57 -12.78 -2.66 -7.60
CA ALA A 57 -12.87 -1.31 -8.12
C ALA A 57 -14.24 -0.73 -7.74
N TYR A 58 -14.27 0.36 -6.99
CA TYR A 58 -15.50 0.86 -6.36
C TYR A 58 -15.61 2.37 -6.50
N ILE A 59 -16.76 2.91 -6.13
CA ILE A 59 -17.08 4.32 -6.35
C ILE A 59 -16.95 5.10 -5.05
N TRP A 60 -16.17 6.16 -5.05
CA TRP A 60 -16.21 7.18 -4.00
C TRP A 60 -17.46 8.01 -4.15
N ARG A 61 -18.33 8.03 -3.14
CA ARG A 61 -19.48 8.91 -3.13
C ARG A 61 -19.09 10.33 -2.73
N PRO A 62 -19.92 11.35 -2.99
CA PRO A 62 -19.52 12.76 -2.81
C PRO A 62 -18.94 13.08 -1.44
N TYR A 63 -19.54 12.57 -0.36
CA TYR A 63 -19.06 12.82 1.00
C TYR A 63 -17.69 12.12 1.27
N GLY A 64 -17.58 10.86 0.89
CA GLY A 64 -16.32 10.14 0.99
C GLY A 64 -15.20 10.79 0.18
N LEU A 65 -15.51 11.27 -1.03
CA LEU A 65 -14.55 11.98 -1.87
C LEU A 65 -14.10 13.32 -1.27
N GLN A 66 -14.98 14.03 -0.55
CA GLN A 66 -14.60 15.24 0.17
C GLN A 66 -13.61 14.94 1.31
N ILE A 67 -13.84 13.88 2.09
CA ILE A 67 -12.91 13.43 3.12
C ILE A 67 -11.55 13.09 2.50
N ARG A 68 -11.56 12.28 1.45
CA ARG A 68 -10.36 11.92 0.69
C ARG A 68 -9.57 13.16 0.24
N ARG A 69 -10.23 14.14 -0.40
CA ARG A 69 -9.58 15.38 -0.87
C ARG A 69 -8.94 16.19 0.26
N ARG A 70 -9.53 16.20 1.45
CA ARG A 70 -8.91 16.86 2.61
C ARG A 70 -7.61 16.18 3.01
N VAL A 71 -7.58 14.86 3.03
CA VAL A 71 -6.35 14.09 3.32
C VAL A 71 -5.31 14.33 2.23
N GLU A 72 -5.70 14.29 0.95
CA GLU A 72 -4.80 14.59 -0.17
C GLU A 72 -4.19 15.99 -0.09
N ASN A 73 -4.98 17.00 0.31
CA ASN A 73 -4.49 18.37 0.44
C ASN A 73 -3.43 18.51 1.54
N ILE A 74 -3.59 17.81 2.66
CA ILE A 74 -2.58 17.79 3.74
C ILE A 74 -1.30 17.11 3.22
N ILE A 75 -1.43 16.00 2.50
CA ILE A 75 -0.30 15.31 1.91
C ILE A 75 0.44 16.23 0.94
N ARG A 76 -0.27 16.95 0.06
CA ARG A 76 0.33 17.93 -0.87
C ARG A 76 1.07 19.02 -0.12
N GLN A 77 0.38 19.68 0.82
CA GLN A 77 1.00 20.76 1.60
C GLN A 77 2.31 20.32 2.25
N LEU A 78 2.35 19.17 2.92
CA LEU A 78 3.53 18.68 3.60
C LEU A 78 4.68 18.31 2.65
N HIS A 79 4.36 17.84 1.43
CA HIS A 79 5.40 17.57 0.43
C HIS A 79 5.91 18.84 -0.22
N ASP A 80 5.02 19.79 -0.52
CA ASP A 80 5.39 21.10 -1.07
C ASP A 80 6.29 21.88 -0.09
N GLU A 81 5.97 21.86 1.22
CA GLU A 81 6.80 22.47 2.28
C GLU A 81 8.22 21.89 2.35
N THR A 82 8.41 20.66 1.88
CA THR A 82 9.72 19.98 1.86
C THR A 82 10.39 19.99 0.49
N GLY A 83 9.84 20.75 -0.45
CA GLY A 83 10.41 20.95 -1.79
C GLY A 83 10.23 19.77 -2.74
N HIS A 84 9.26 18.89 -2.49
CA HIS A 84 8.89 17.86 -3.45
C HIS A 84 7.98 18.45 -4.54
N GLY A 85 8.29 18.20 -5.81
CA GLY A 85 7.45 18.58 -6.94
C GLY A 85 6.32 17.55 -7.18
N GLU A 86 5.06 18.00 -7.31
CA GLU A 86 3.98 17.10 -7.72
C GLU A 86 4.13 16.77 -9.22
N VAL A 87 4.06 15.49 -9.56
CA VAL A 87 4.11 14.98 -10.93
C VAL A 87 2.89 14.09 -11.21
N LEU A 88 2.63 13.83 -12.47
CA LEU A 88 1.62 12.87 -12.88
C LEU A 88 2.16 12.00 -14.01
N PHE A 89 2.50 10.77 -13.68
CA PHE A 89 2.94 9.78 -14.66
C PHE A 89 1.75 9.05 -15.31
N PRO A 90 1.93 8.57 -16.55
CA PRO A 90 0.93 7.78 -17.24
C PRO A 90 0.54 6.53 -16.47
N VAL A 91 -0.71 6.11 -16.63
CA VAL A 91 -1.25 4.87 -16.05
C VAL A 91 -0.61 3.62 -16.67
N PHE A 92 -0.21 3.73 -17.93
CA PHE A 92 0.37 2.64 -18.72
C PHE A 92 1.89 2.58 -18.54
N ILE A 93 2.41 1.37 -18.34
CA ILE A 93 3.85 1.10 -18.33
C ILE A 93 4.15 0.17 -19.51
N PRO A 94 5.12 0.52 -20.38
CA PRO A 94 5.60 -0.39 -21.43
C PRO A 94 6.20 -1.65 -20.81
N LEU A 95 5.92 -2.80 -21.41
CA LEU A 95 6.44 -4.08 -20.91
C LEU A 95 7.97 -4.10 -20.82
N GLU A 96 8.66 -3.43 -21.74
CA GLU A 96 10.12 -3.36 -21.71
C GLU A 96 10.70 -2.66 -20.47
N TYR A 97 9.98 -1.67 -19.91
CA TYR A 97 10.39 -1.05 -18.64
C TYR A 97 10.11 -1.98 -17.46
N PHE A 98 8.96 -2.61 -17.48
CA PHE A 98 8.57 -3.54 -16.45
C PHE A 98 9.51 -4.76 -16.37
N SER A 99 9.93 -5.32 -17.52
CA SER A 99 10.80 -6.50 -17.56
C SER A 99 12.26 -6.23 -17.19
N LYS A 100 12.74 -4.98 -17.28
CA LYS A 100 14.12 -4.61 -16.91
C LYS A 100 14.37 -4.64 -15.40
N GLU A 101 13.35 -4.53 -14.59
CA GLU A 101 13.43 -4.54 -13.12
C GLU A 101 13.01 -5.91 -12.54
N SER A 102 13.56 -7.00 -13.08
CA SER A 102 13.14 -8.37 -12.73
C SER A 102 13.21 -8.73 -11.25
N GLU A 103 14.03 -8.06 -10.44
CA GLU A 103 14.05 -8.26 -8.98
C GLU A 103 12.86 -7.62 -8.28
N HIS A 104 12.39 -6.46 -8.75
CA HIS A 104 11.19 -5.80 -8.26
C HIS A 104 9.90 -6.53 -8.66
N ILE A 105 9.94 -7.24 -9.80
CA ILE A 105 8.79 -7.89 -10.42
C ILE A 105 8.44 -9.21 -9.75
N ARG A 106 9.38 -9.92 -9.12
CA ARG A 106 9.16 -11.26 -8.51
C ARG A 106 8.00 -11.39 -7.52
N GLY A 107 7.27 -10.31 -7.23
CA GLY A 107 6.05 -10.33 -6.43
C GLY A 107 4.81 -9.85 -7.17
N PHE A 108 4.95 -9.30 -8.38
CA PHE A 108 3.85 -8.65 -9.10
C PHE A 108 3.46 -9.32 -10.43
N GLU A 109 4.23 -10.30 -10.94
CA GLU A 109 3.94 -10.93 -12.26
C GLU A 109 2.53 -11.49 -12.35
N GLU A 110 2.02 -12.07 -11.27
CA GLU A 110 0.65 -12.60 -11.19
C GLU A 110 -0.39 -11.53 -10.80
N GLU A 111 0.05 -10.35 -10.38
CA GLU A 111 -0.81 -9.28 -9.84
C GLU A 111 -0.88 -8.05 -10.74
N VAL A 112 -0.46 -8.11 -12.00
CA VAL A 112 -0.59 -7.03 -12.97
C VAL A 112 -1.81 -7.19 -13.87
N PHE A 113 -2.44 -6.07 -14.21
CA PHE A 113 -3.42 -6.03 -15.28
C PHE A 113 -2.74 -5.77 -16.62
N TRP A 114 -2.95 -6.65 -17.57
CA TRP A 114 -2.48 -6.50 -18.93
C TRP A 114 -3.47 -5.69 -19.75
N VAL A 115 -2.96 -4.75 -20.54
CA VAL A 115 -3.75 -3.97 -21.50
C VAL A 115 -3.36 -4.41 -22.89
N SER A 116 -4.35 -4.84 -23.67
CA SER A 116 -4.18 -5.15 -25.07
C SER A 116 -4.91 -4.11 -25.93
N LYS A 117 -4.19 -3.56 -26.91
CA LYS A 117 -4.77 -2.76 -27.99
C LYS A 117 -5.19 -3.70 -29.10
N GLY A 118 -6.41 -3.57 -29.61
CA GLY A 118 -6.84 -4.34 -30.78
C GLY A 118 -5.98 -4.00 -32.02
N GLY A 119 -5.59 -5.02 -32.82
CA GLY A 119 -4.81 -4.85 -34.04
C GLY A 119 -3.80 -5.97 -34.28
N LYS A 120 -3.05 -5.86 -35.40
CA LYS A 120 -2.07 -6.88 -35.84
C LYS A 120 -0.80 -6.91 -35.00
N ASP A 121 -0.43 -5.77 -34.37
CA ASP A 121 0.67 -5.65 -33.41
C ASP A 121 0.15 -5.08 -32.10
N PRO A 122 -0.26 -5.91 -31.14
CA PRO A 122 -0.73 -5.44 -29.85
C PRO A 122 0.46 -4.84 -29.08
N GLU A 123 0.40 -3.55 -28.81
CA GLU A 123 1.28 -2.91 -27.85
C GLU A 123 1.13 -3.59 -26.50
N ARG A 124 2.23 -4.07 -25.93
CA ARG A 124 2.21 -4.76 -24.63
C ARG A 124 2.38 -3.74 -23.52
N LEU A 125 1.27 -3.35 -22.93
CA LEU A 125 1.22 -2.42 -21.82
C LEU A 125 0.66 -3.11 -20.57
N ILE A 126 1.04 -2.60 -19.41
CA ILE A 126 0.44 -2.96 -18.14
C ILE A 126 -0.14 -1.73 -17.46
N LEU A 127 -1.18 -1.92 -16.65
CA LEU A 127 -1.59 -0.91 -15.68
C LEU A 127 -0.60 -0.92 -14.52
N ARG A 128 -0.10 0.26 -14.13
CA ARG A 128 0.92 0.39 -13.08
C ARG A 128 0.46 -0.22 -11.74
N PRO A 129 1.18 -1.19 -11.18
CA PRO A 129 0.97 -1.63 -9.80
C PRO A 129 1.65 -0.70 -8.78
N THR A 130 2.64 0.05 -9.24
CA THR A 130 3.45 1.09 -8.62
C THR A 130 4.18 1.83 -9.75
N SER A 131 4.90 2.91 -9.50
CA SER A 131 5.44 3.74 -10.60
C SER A 131 6.96 3.77 -10.70
N GLU A 132 7.71 3.04 -9.87
CA GLU A 132 9.17 3.02 -9.90
C GLU A 132 9.71 2.70 -11.31
N THR A 133 9.15 1.66 -11.92
CA THR A 133 9.56 1.19 -13.27
C THR A 133 9.34 2.22 -14.37
N ALA A 134 8.38 3.16 -14.18
CA ALA A 134 8.16 4.27 -15.08
C ALA A 134 9.02 5.49 -14.73
N MET A 135 9.23 5.75 -13.43
CA MET A 135 9.92 6.96 -12.95
C MET A 135 11.44 6.87 -13.12
N MET A 136 12.05 5.75 -12.80
CA MET A 136 13.53 5.62 -12.83
C MET A 136 14.12 5.88 -14.21
N PRO A 137 13.56 5.39 -15.33
CA PRO A 137 14.04 5.76 -16.67
C PRO A 137 13.94 7.28 -16.96
N MET A 138 12.92 7.94 -16.44
CA MET A 138 12.75 9.39 -16.60
C MET A 138 13.74 10.18 -15.73
N PHE A 139 14.00 9.74 -14.50
CA PHE A 139 15.04 10.33 -13.66
C PHE A 139 16.39 10.32 -14.36
N LYS A 140 16.75 9.21 -15.03
CA LYS A 140 17.96 9.10 -15.83
C LYS A 140 18.03 10.13 -16.97
N LEU A 141 16.89 10.56 -17.51
CA LEU A 141 16.83 11.59 -18.55
C LEU A 141 16.84 13.00 -17.97
N TRP A 142 16.24 13.20 -16.79
CA TRP A 142 16.13 14.52 -16.18
C TRP A 142 17.40 14.93 -15.43
N ILE A 143 18.07 13.98 -14.78
CA ILE A 143 19.31 14.22 -14.05
C ILE A 143 20.48 14.14 -15.05
N LYS A 144 21.05 15.28 -15.39
CA LYS A 144 22.18 15.40 -16.33
C LYS A 144 23.51 15.52 -15.60
N ASP A 145 23.48 16.20 -14.46
CA ASP A 145 24.66 16.34 -13.59
C ASP A 145 24.24 16.51 -12.12
N HIS A 146 25.23 16.69 -11.25
CA HIS A 146 25.01 16.79 -9.80
C HIS A 146 24.21 18.01 -9.36
N THR A 147 24.06 19.04 -10.20
CA THR A 147 23.29 20.24 -9.88
C THR A 147 21.78 20.01 -10.00
N ASP A 148 21.38 18.94 -10.67
CA ASP A 148 19.97 18.51 -10.76
C ASP A 148 19.52 17.72 -9.50
N LEU A 149 20.43 17.50 -8.55
CA LEU A 149 20.18 16.78 -7.31
C LEU A 149 20.14 17.69 -6.07
N PRO A 150 19.32 17.37 -5.05
CA PRO A 150 18.41 16.24 -5.01
C PRO A 150 17.18 16.45 -5.87
N LEU A 151 16.80 15.44 -6.65
CA LEU A 151 15.49 15.41 -7.32
C LEU A 151 14.46 14.79 -6.37
N LYS A 152 13.40 15.51 -6.05
CA LYS A 152 12.34 15.05 -5.16
C LYS A 152 10.98 15.26 -5.83
N VAL A 153 10.29 14.17 -6.14
CA VAL A 153 8.96 14.22 -6.76
C VAL A 153 7.97 13.32 -6.04
N TYR A 154 6.69 13.65 -6.12
CA TYR A 154 5.61 12.81 -5.60
C TYR A 154 4.40 12.85 -6.54
N GLN A 155 3.54 11.87 -6.42
CA GLN A 155 2.21 11.88 -7.04
C GLN A 155 1.16 11.25 -6.14
N ILE A 156 -0.10 11.67 -6.31
CA ILE A 156 -1.27 11.02 -5.75
C ILE A 156 -2.11 10.53 -6.92
N THR A 157 -2.23 9.23 -7.06
CA THR A 157 -2.73 8.63 -8.29
C THR A 157 -3.43 7.29 -8.06
N SER A 158 -3.96 6.68 -9.12
CA SER A 158 -4.45 5.31 -9.10
C SER A 158 -3.35 4.32 -9.43
N VAL A 159 -3.28 3.22 -8.69
CA VAL A 159 -2.50 2.03 -9.04
C VAL A 159 -3.39 0.79 -9.08
N PHE A 160 -2.97 -0.25 -9.79
CA PHE A 160 -3.80 -1.39 -10.12
C PHE A 160 -3.08 -2.69 -9.79
N ARG A 161 -3.73 -3.53 -8.96
CA ARG A 161 -3.21 -4.83 -8.55
C ARG A 161 -4.26 -5.90 -8.75
N ALA A 162 -3.99 -6.89 -9.58
CA ALA A 162 -4.93 -7.98 -9.89
C ALA A 162 -5.05 -8.96 -8.70
N GLU A 163 -5.38 -8.45 -7.53
CA GLU A 163 -5.50 -9.22 -6.28
C GLU A 163 -6.21 -10.55 -6.47
N THR A 164 -5.50 -11.64 -6.19
CA THR A 164 -6.04 -13.01 -6.27
C THR A 164 -6.85 -13.38 -5.04
N LYS A 165 -6.55 -12.76 -3.89
CA LYS A 165 -7.25 -12.94 -2.62
C LYS A 165 -8.57 -12.16 -2.57
N SER A 166 -9.33 -12.36 -1.50
CA SER A 166 -10.58 -11.62 -1.29
C SER A 166 -10.33 -10.12 -1.19
N THR A 167 -11.10 -9.34 -1.95
CA THR A 167 -11.10 -7.87 -1.84
C THR A 167 -12.06 -7.43 -0.74
N HIS A 168 -11.73 -6.33 -0.07
CA HIS A 168 -12.59 -5.68 0.93
C HIS A 168 -12.69 -4.20 0.62
N PRO A 169 -13.88 -3.58 0.70
CA PRO A 169 -14.06 -2.15 0.46
C PRO A 169 -13.09 -1.32 1.27
N MET A 170 -12.41 -0.37 0.64
CA MET A 170 -11.39 0.53 1.19
C MET A 170 -10.13 -0.11 1.80
N ILE A 171 -10.14 -1.42 2.10
CA ILE A 171 -9.03 -2.12 2.78
C ILE A 171 -8.16 -2.88 1.78
N ARG A 172 -8.77 -3.66 0.87
CA ARG A 172 -8.05 -4.41 -0.16
C ARG A 172 -8.74 -4.25 -1.50
N LEU A 173 -8.10 -3.53 -2.39
CA LEU A 173 -8.64 -3.09 -3.67
C LEU A 173 -7.79 -3.62 -4.83
N ARG A 174 -8.40 -3.74 -6.02
CA ARG A 174 -7.72 -3.94 -7.30
C ARG A 174 -7.38 -2.62 -7.96
N GLU A 175 -8.27 -1.63 -7.84
CA GLU A 175 -8.00 -0.24 -8.17
C GLU A 175 -7.85 0.56 -6.87
N ILE A 176 -6.63 0.94 -6.56
CA ILE A 176 -6.31 1.79 -5.41
C ILE A 176 -6.26 3.22 -5.93
N SER A 177 -7.40 3.91 -5.88
CA SER A 177 -7.58 5.22 -6.52
C SER A 177 -6.96 6.40 -5.74
N MET A 178 -6.47 6.15 -4.53
CA MET A 178 -5.72 7.12 -3.73
C MET A 178 -4.42 6.45 -3.27
N PHE A 179 -3.44 6.44 -4.14
CA PHE A 179 -2.10 5.92 -3.85
C PHE A 179 -1.11 7.09 -3.91
N LYS A 180 -0.50 7.42 -2.78
CA LYS A 180 0.55 8.41 -2.70
C LYS A 180 1.89 7.71 -2.75
N GLU A 181 2.73 8.13 -3.66
CA GLU A 181 4.12 7.70 -3.76
C GLU A 181 5.02 8.91 -3.96
N ALA A 182 6.19 8.89 -3.35
CA ALA A 182 7.23 9.88 -3.53
C ALA A 182 8.55 9.18 -3.82
N HIS A 183 9.27 9.69 -4.80
CA HIS A 183 10.54 9.12 -5.26
C HIS A 183 11.59 10.21 -5.31
N THR A 184 12.77 9.91 -4.84
CA THR A 184 13.85 10.89 -4.74
C THR A 184 15.16 10.32 -5.24
N ALA A 185 16.01 11.18 -5.82
CA ALA A 185 17.38 10.84 -6.18
C ALA A 185 18.34 11.83 -5.51
N HIS A 186 19.48 11.34 -5.07
CA HIS A 186 20.41 12.05 -4.21
C HIS A 186 21.84 11.93 -4.67
N VAL A 187 22.70 12.87 -4.25
CA VAL A 187 24.13 12.86 -4.58
C VAL A 187 24.85 11.67 -3.92
N ASP A 188 24.47 11.38 -2.67
CA ASP A 188 25.07 10.32 -1.88
C ASP A 188 24.07 9.74 -0.85
N LYS A 189 24.57 8.77 -0.09
CA LYS A 189 23.76 8.10 0.95
C LYS A 189 23.37 9.04 2.08
N ASP A 190 24.25 9.94 2.50
CA ASP A 190 24.00 10.83 3.65
C ASP A 190 22.89 11.84 3.30
N ASP A 191 22.85 12.29 2.06
CA ASP A 191 21.79 13.15 1.55
C ASP A 191 20.46 12.37 1.47
N ALA A 192 20.48 11.15 0.97
CA ALA A 192 19.31 10.27 0.97
C ALA A 192 18.76 10.00 2.39
N GLU A 193 19.65 9.77 3.37
CA GLU A 193 19.26 9.55 4.78
C GLU A 193 18.58 10.77 5.41
N LYS A 194 18.96 12.00 5.03
CA LYS A 194 18.26 13.22 5.46
C LYS A 194 16.82 13.22 4.95
N THR A 195 16.61 12.86 3.68
CA THR A 195 15.28 12.80 3.08
C THR A 195 14.44 11.67 3.66
N VAL A 196 15.01 10.52 4.03
CA VAL A 196 14.29 9.51 4.79
C VAL A 196 13.76 10.04 6.11
N LYS A 197 14.59 10.79 6.86
CA LYS A 197 14.15 11.42 8.12
C LYS A 197 13.05 12.47 7.89
N GLU A 198 13.18 13.28 6.84
CA GLU A 198 12.17 14.25 6.42
C GLU A 198 10.85 13.53 6.08
N ALA A 199 10.89 12.44 5.32
CA ALA A 199 9.72 11.63 5.00
C ALA A 199 9.06 11.06 6.27
N MET A 200 9.85 10.61 7.25
CA MET A 200 9.31 10.15 8.53
C MET A 200 8.55 11.27 9.26
N GLU A 201 9.07 12.50 9.26
CA GLU A 201 8.37 13.63 9.87
C GLU A 201 7.08 14.00 9.12
N ILE A 202 7.06 13.91 7.79
CA ILE A 202 5.84 14.07 6.99
C ILE A 202 4.79 13.02 7.41
N TYR A 203 5.16 11.74 7.46
CA TYR A 203 4.23 10.69 7.86
C TYR A 203 3.72 10.84 9.29
N LYS A 204 4.58 11.20 10.26
CA LYS A 204 4.15 11.52 11.63
C LYS A 204 3.06 12.59 11.64
N LYS A 205 3.30 13.73 10.96
CA LYS A 205 2.32 14.83 10.87
C LYS A 205 0.99 14.37 10.26
N ILE A 206 1.01 13.51 9.23
CA ILE A 206 -0.21 12.98 8.62
C ILE A 206 -0.99 12.11 9.62
N TYR A 207 -0.32 11.17 10.28
CA TYR A 207 -0.96 10.28 11.25
C TYR A 207 -1.48 11.05 12.47
N ASP A 208 -0.70 12.00 12.99
CA ASP A 208 -1.09 12.84 14.10
C ASP A 208 -2.30 13.73 13.75
N TYR A 209 -2.31 14.33 12.55
CA TYR A 209 -3.45 15.11 12.05
C TYR A 209 -4.73 14.27 11.97
N LEU A 210 -4.61 13.03 11.53
CA LEU A 210 -5.73 12.10 11.42
C LEU A 210 -6.08 11.44 12.77
N SER A 211 -5.31 11.70 13.83
CA SER A 211 -5.46 11.07 15.15
C SER A 211 -5.39 9.53 15.07
N ILE A 212 -4.58 8.99 14.17
CA ILE A 212 -4.38 7.57 14.00
C ILE A 212 -3.12 7.15 14.77
N PRO A 213 -3.22 6.26 15.77
CA PRO A 213 -2.06 5.75 16.49
C PRO A 213 -1.20 4.88 15.55
N TYR A 214 0.12 5.00 15.67
CA TYR A 214 1.06 4.26 14.83
C TYR A 214 2.29 3.81 15.61
N LEU A 215 2.97 2.80 15.08
CA LEU A 215 4.29 2.35 15.50
C LEU A 215 5.26 2.54 14.33
N ILE A 216 6.45 3.07 14.62
CA ILE A 216 7.50 3.14 13.61
C ILE A 216 8.41 1.93 13.79
N SER A 217 8.59 1.14 12.72
CA SER A 217 9.39 -0.06 12.73
C SER A 217 10.38 -0.09 11.55
N ARG A 218 11.54 -0.69 11.79
CA ARG A 218 12.42 -1.09 10.70
C ARG A 218 12.08 -2.53 10.32
N ARG A 219 11.78 -2.75 9.04
CA ARG A 219 11.44 -4.09 8.56
C ARG A 219 12.64 -5.03 8.64
N PRO A 220 12.43 -6.30 9.03
CA PRO A 220 13.47 -7.31 8.96
C PRO A 220 13.81 -7.63 7.48
N GLU A 221 14.95 -8.28 7.26
CA GLU A 221 15.44 -8.55 5.90
C GLU A 221 14.45 -9.31 5.01
N TRP A 222 13.63 -10.19 5.60
CA TRP A 222 12.66 -11.00 4.88
C TRP A 222 11.36 -10.23 4.52
N ASP A 223 11.14 -9.03 5.09
CA ASP A 223 9.93 -8.20 4.90
C ASP A 223 10.27 -6.79 4.39
N LYS A 224 11.55 -6.52 4.10
CA LYS A 224 11.94 -5.25 3.50
C LYS A 224 11.54 -5.19 2.02
N PHE A 225 11.37 -3.99 1.51
CA PHE A 225 11.12 -3.78 0.08
C PHE A 225 12.27 -4.37 -0.76
N ALA A 226 11.95 -5.10 -1.82
CA ALA A 226 12.93 -5.74 -2.69
C ALA A 226 13.92 -4.71 -3.26
N GLY A 227 15.22 -5.01 -3.17
CA GLY A 227 16.29 -4.11 -3.60
C GLY A 227 16.61 -2.95 -2.64
N ALA A 228 15.82 -2.70 -1.60
CA ALA A 228 16.11 -1.67 -0.63
C ALA A 228 17.26 -2.03 0.32
N VAL A 229 18.06 -1.05 0.73
CA VAL A 229 19.04 -1.23 1.81
C VAL A 229 18.36 -1.49 3.14
N TYR A 230 17.25 -0.78 3.40
CA TYR A 230 16.35 -1.02 4.52
C TYR A 230 14.96 -0.42 4.22
N THR A 231 13.97 -0.80 5.01
CA THR A 231 12.61 -0.25 4.94
C THR A 231 12.16 0.20 6.32
N ILE A 232 11.64 1.43 6.42
CA ILE A 232 10.94 1.95 7.60
C ILE A 232 9.44 1.91 7.32
N ALA A 233 8.68 1.42 8.27
CA ALA A 233 7.23 1.35 8.16
C ALA A 233 6.53 2.08 9.31
N PHE A 234 5.37 2.63 8.99
CA PHE A 234 4.39 3.14 9.94
C PHE A 234 3.25 2.14 10.02
N ASP A 235 3.16 1.45 11.12
CA ASP A 235 2.18 0.40 11.32
C ASP A 235 1.07 0.89 12.26
N THR A 236 -0.19 0.68 11.86
CA THR A 236 -1.34 0.90 12.72
C THR A 236 -2.07 -0.40 12.99
N LEU A 237 -2.52 -0.59 14.22
CA LEU A 237 -3.26 -1.78 14.59
C LEU A 237 -4.72 -1.60 14.20
N MET A 238 -5.24 -2.56 13.44
CA MET A 238 -6.67 -2.64 13.12
C MET A 238 -7.26 -3.89 13.77
N PRO A 239 -8.57 -3.87 14.13
CA PRO A 239 -9.27 -5.01 14.73
C PRO A 239 -9.22 -6.29 13.90
#